data_a64548edcbd36f4e8014150a5131644b
#
_entry.id   a64548edcbd36f4e8014150a5131644b
#
_cell.length_a   1.000
_cell.length_b   1.000
_cell.length_c   1.000
_cell.angle_alpha   90.00
_cell.angle_beta   90.00
_cell.angle_gamma   90.00
#
_symmetry.space_group_name_H-M   'P 1'
#
loop_
_entity.id
_entity.type
_entity.pdbx_description
1 polymer ?
#
loop_
_entity_poly.entity_id
_entity_poly.type
_entity_poly.pdbx_seq_one_letter_code
_entity_poly.pdbx_strand_id
1 'polypeptide(L)'
;TREGQDISADEIRGWHKAKGWSDIGYHYIISLDGTISKGREDNIPGAHCRGHNGNSLGICYIGGVEQDGKTPKDTRTDEQKESLETLLTVLKIQHPESKVHGHRDFSPKACPSFDATEEYN
;
A
#
# COMPACT_ATOMS: atom_id res chain seq x y z
N THR A 1 -8.84 -2.14 3.65
CA THR A 1 -10.06 -2.79 3.07
C THR A 1 -10.27 -4.17 3.68
N ARG A 2 -11.45 -4.73 3.51
CA ARG A 2 -11.84 -6.01 4.10
C ARG A 2 -11.34 -7.18 3.27
N GLU A 3 -11.09 -8.32 3.94
CA GLU A 3 -10.76 -9.57 3.27
C GLU A 3 -11.84 -9.96 2.26
N GLY A 4 -11.42 -10.32 1.04
CA GLY A 4 -12.33 -10.73 -0.04
C GLY A 4 -13.08 -9.59 -0.72
N GLN A 5 -12.92 -8.35 -0.27
CA GLN A 5 -13.55 -7.20 -0.89
C GLN A 5 -12.76 -6.78 -2.13
N ASP A 6 -13.38 -6.86 -3.30
CA ASP A 6 -12.74 -6.48 -4.57
C ASP A 6 -12.93 -4.99 -4.82
N ILE A 7 -11.96 -4.21 -4.36
CA ILE A 7 -11.94 -2.74 -4.48
C ILE A 7 -10.91 -2.34 -5.52
N SER A 8 -11.28 -1.45 -6.44
CA SER A 8 -10.38 -0.93 -7.45
C SER A 8 -9.59 0.28 -6.96
N ALA A 9 -8.47 0.57 -7.63
CA ALA A 9 -7.72 1.80 -7.40
C ALA A 9 -8.57 3.05 -7.64
N ASP A 10 -9.47 3.02 -8.64
CA ASP A 10 -10.35 4.15 -8.93
C ASP A 10 -11.36 4.40 -7.81
N GLU A 11 -11.83 3.36 -7.14
CA GLU A 11 -12.70 3.53 -5.98
C GLU A 11 -11.95 4.21 -4.82
N ILE A 12 -10.73 3.79 -4.54
CA ILE A 12 -9.88 4.43 -3.51
C ILE A 12 -9.59 5.89 -3.91
N ARG A 13 -9.29 6.12 -5.18
CA ARG A 13 -9.08 7.48 -5.70
C ARG A 13 -10.30 8.37 -5.44
N GLY A 14 -11.49 7.85 -5.70
CA GLY A 14 -12.73 8.57 -5.41
C GLY A 14 -12.88 8.91 -3.93
N TRP A 15 -12.56 7.98 -3.04
CA TRP A 15 -12.61 8.22 -1.60
C TRP A 15 -11.62 9.31 -1.16
N HIS A 16 -10.40 9.28 -1.71
CA HIS A 16 -9.37 10.26 -1.37
C HIS A 16 -9.72 11.65 -1.92
N LYS A 17 -10.25 11.73 -3.13
CA LYS A 17 -10.72 13.02 -3.70
C LYS A 17 -11.88 13.59 -2.90
N ALA A 18 -12.78 12.75 -2.38
CA ALA A 18 -13.86 13.18 -1.52
C ALA A 18 -13.38 13.80 -0.20
N LYS A 19 -12.16 13.46 0.26
CA LYS A 19 -11.51 14.09 1.39
C LYS A 19 -10.84 15.43 1.06
N GLY A 20 -10.88 15.86 -0.19
CA GLY A 20 -10.25 17.09 -0.65
C GLY A 20 -8.83 16.90 -1.21
N TRP A 21 -8.37 15.67 -1.38
CA TRP A 21 -7.05 15.39 -1.97
C TRP A 21 -7.10 15.51 -3.49
N SER A 22 -5.98 15.88 -4.10
CA SER A 22 -5.88 16.04 -5.56
C SER A 22 -5.93 14.71 -6.32
N ASP A 23 -5.50 13.62 -5.68
CA ASP A 23 -5.48 12.29 -6.26
C ASP A 23 -5.42 11.24 -5.13
N ILE A 24 -5.43 9.94 -5.51
CA ILE A 24 -5.17 8.83 -4.59
C ILE A 24 -3.84 9.07 -3.86
N GLY A 25 -3.79 8.72 -2.57
CA GLY A 25 -2.61 9.00 -1.73
C GLY A 25 -1.43 8.05 -1.93
N TYR A 26 -1.64 6.92 -2.61
CA TYR A 26 -0.61 5.91 -2.85
C TYR A 26 0.00 6.03 -4.24
N HIS A 27 1.21 5.49 -4.40
CA HIS A 27 1.89 5.41 -5.71
C HIS A 27 1.56 4.12 -6.45
N TYR A 28 1.32 3.04 -5.71
CA TYR A 28 0.99 1.72 -6.26
C TYR A 28 -0.12 1.07 -5.46
N ILE A 29 -1.02 0.37 -6.15
CA ILE A 29 -2.11 -0.38 -5.53
C ILE A 29 -2.10 -1.80 -6.10
N ILE A 30 -2.13 -2.81 -5.23
CA ILE A 30 -2.12 -4.22 -5.61
C ILE A 30 -3.49 -4.82 -5.35
N SER A 31 -4.18 -5.19 -6.41
CA SER A 31 -5.51 -5.81 -6.35
C SER A 31 -5.43 -7.28 -5.92
N LEU A 32 -6.58 -7.87 -5.58
CA LEU A 32 -6.64 -9.25 -5.09
C LEU A 32 -6.02 -10.27 -6.06
N ASP A 33 -6.16 -10.05 -7.36
CA ASP A 33 -5.60 -10.92 -8.39
C ASP A 33 -4.11 -10.65 -8.71
N GLY A 34 -3.49 -9.74 -7.97
CA GLY A 34 -2.10 -9.37 -8.17
C GLY A 34 -1.87 -8.24 -9.17
N THR A 35 -2.92 -7.69 -9.78
CA THR A 35 -2.80 -6.55 -10.69
C THR A 35 -2.23 -5.33 -9.96
N ILE A 36 -1.17 -4.75 -10.52
CA ILE A 36 -0.54 -3.54 -9.98
C ILE A 36 -1.07 -2.33 -10.73
N SER A 37 -1.73 -1.43 -10.03
CA SER A 37 -2.25 -0.19 -10.58
C SER A 37 -1.42 0.99 -10.11
N LYS A 38 -1.24 1.99 -10.98
CA LYS A 38 -0.50 3.20 -10.67
C LYS A 38 -1.42 4.23 -10.01
N GLY A 39 -0.96 4.79 -8.91
CA GLY A 39 -1.59 5.95 -8.28
C GLY A 39 -0.88 7.24 -8.68
N ARG A 40 -0.29 7.97 -7.70
CA ARG A 40 0.51 9.15 -7.99
C ARG A 40 1.81 8.77 -8.71
N GLU A 41 2.34 9.68 -9.52
CA GLU A 41 3.66 9.49 -10.10
C GLU A 41 4.73 9.43 -9.00
N ASP A 42 5.82 8.67 -9.25
CA ASP A 42 6.85 8.42 -8.24
C ASP A 42 7.53 9.70 -7.74
N ASN A 43 7.61 10.74 -8.57
CA ASN A 43 8.21 12.02 -8.21
C ASN A 43 7.26 12.98 -7.48
N ILE A 44 6.01 12.58 -7.27
CA ILE A 44 5.01 13.39 -6.57
C ILE A 44 4.86 12.84 -5.14
N PRO A 45 4.99 13.68 -4.09
CA PRO A 45 4.75 13.22 -2.72
C PRO A 45 3.35 12.63 -2.57
N GLY A 46 3.26 11.50 -1.86
CA GLY A 46 1.99 10.85 -1.59
C GLY A 46 1.23 11.49 -0.43
N ALA A 47 0.14 10.86 -0.05
CA ALA A 47 -0.62 11.18 1.15
C ALA A 47 -0.97 9.86 1.86
N HIS A 48 0.06 9.12 2.24
CA HIS A 48 -0.08 7.77 2.81
C HIS A 48 0.53 7.64 4.21
N CYS A 49 1.51 8.49 4.56
CA CYS A 49 2.15 8.45 5.86
C CYS A 49 2.61 9.86 6.26
N ARG A 50 1.90 10.47 7.20
CA ARG A 50 2.19 11.82 7.66
C ARG A 50 3.64 11.93 8.18
N GLY A 51 4.38 12.93 7.72
CA GLY A 51 5.78 13.17 8.07
C GLY A 51 6.78 12.43 7.19
N HIS A 52 6.35 11.49 6.36
CA HIS A 52 7.21 10.68 5.49
C HIS A 52 6.84 10.73 4.01
N ASN A 53 5.80 11.47 3.65
CA ASN A 53 5.30 11.51 2.26
C ASN A 53 6.32 12.08 1.27
N GLY A 54 7.19 12.99 1.71
CA GLY A 54 8.16 13.66 0.84
C GLY A 54 9.37 12.79 0.45
N ASN A 55 9.61 11.69 1.16
CA ASN A 55 10.82 10.87 0.98
C ASN A 55 10.51 9.37 0.84
N SER A 56 9.28 9.01 0.51
CA SER A 56 8.87 7.61 0.42
C SER A 56 7.85 7.38 -0.69
N LEU A 57 7.73 6.11 -1.10
CA LEU A 57 6.68 5.64 -1.99
C LEU A 57 5.67 4.83 -1.19
N GLY A 58 4.39 5.08 -1.42
CA GLY A 58 3.29 4.37 -0.76
C GLY A 58 2.74 3.26 -1.62
N ILE A 59 2.70 2.05 -1.06
CA ILE A 59 2.13 0.86 -1.68
C ILE A 59 0.97 0.38 -0.82
N CYS A 60 -0.19 0.21 -1.45
CA CYS A 60 -1.39 -0.33 -0.81
C CYS A 60 -1.75 -1.66 -1.44
N TYR A 61 -1.97 -2.69 -0.63
CA TYR A 61 -2.63 -3.90 -1.12
C TYR A 61 -4.09 -3.89 -0.65
N ILE A 62 -4.97 -4.43 -1.47
CA ILE A 62 -6.39 -4.52 -1.13
C ILE A 62 -6.59 -5.61 -0.07
N GLY A 63 -6.97 -5.21 1.13
CA GLY A 63 -7.10 -6.10 2.29
C GLY A 63 -6.59 -5.45 3.57
N GLY A 64 -6.10 -6.26 4.50
CA GLY A 64 -5.50 -5.82 5.75
C GLY A 64 -6.39 -5.96 6.97
N VAL A 65 -7.69 -6.23 6.79
CA VAL A 65 -8.62 -6.50 7.88
C VAL A 65 -9.53 -7.68 7.54
N GLU A 66 -10.03 -8.35 8.58
CA GLU A 66 -11.00 -9.43 8.41
C GLU A 66 -12.33 -8.91 7.85
N GLN A 67 -13.26 -9.83 7.55
CA GLN A 67 -14.57 -9.48 6.98
C GLN A 67 -15.40 -8.57 7.89
N ASP A 68 -15.12 -8.52 9.18
CA ASP A 68 -15.79 -7.61 10.12
C ASP A 68 -15.45 -6.14 9.88
N GLY A 69 -14.43 -5.86 9.06
CA GLY A 69 -13.97 -4.51 8.75
C GLY A 69 -13.21 -3.82 9.88
N LYS A 70 -12.82 -4.54 10.93
CA LYS A 70 -12.20 -3.99 12.14
C LYS A 70 -10.92 -4.71 12.57
N THR A 71 -10.91 -6.05 12.52
CA THR A 71 -9.81 -6.86 13.03
C THR A 71 -8.65 -6.89 12.03
N PRO A 72 -7.46 -6.38 12.39
CA PRO A 72 -6.29 -6.45 11.52
C PRO A 72 -5.92 -7.89 11.20
N LYS A 73 -5.60 -8.16 9.95
CA LYS A 73 -5.20 -9.48 9.48
C LYS A 73 -4.35 -9.35 8.22
N ASP A 74 -3.32 -10.17 8.11
CA ASP A 74 -2.59 -10.31 6.84
C ASP A 74 -3.43 -11.10 5.86
N THR A 75 -4.17 -10.38 5.01
CA THR A 75 -5.11 -10.96 4.05
C THR A 75 -4.54 -11.07 2.64
N ARG A 76 -3.21 -10.91 2.49
CA ARG A 76 -2.58 -10.97 1.17
C ARG A 76 -2.85 -12.32 0.50
N THR A 77 -3.35 -12.26 -0.75
CA THR A 77 -3.45 -13.46 -1.59
C THR A 77 -2.05 -13.86 -2.06
N ASP A 78 -1.90 -15.08 -2.58
CA ASP A 78 -0.61 -15.52 -3.14
C ASP A 78 -0.20 -14.63 -4.32
N GLU A 79 -1.16 -14.21 -5.13
CA GLU A 79 -0.95 -13.30 -6.26
C GLU A 79 -0.47 -11.93 -5.78
N GLN A 80 -1.03 -11.43 -4.68
CA GLN A 80 -0.60 -10.17 -4.08
C GLN A 80 0.83 -10.26 -3.52
N LYS A 81 1.18 -11.37 -2.87
CA LYS A 81 2.53 -11.59 -2.35
C LYS A 81 3.55 -11.62 -3.47
N GLU A 82 3.25 -12.30 -4.56
CA GLU A 82 4.12 -12.38 -5.73
C GLU A 82 4.31 -11.01 -6.38
N SER A 83 3.23 -10.27 -6.60
CA SER A 83 3.28 -8.92 -7.17
C SER A 83 4.03 -7.94 -6.28
N LEU A 84 3.82 -8.01 -4.97
CA LEU A 84 4.50 -7.15 -4.01
C LEU A 84 6.01 -7.41 -4.02
N GLU A 85 6.43 -8.68 -4.04
CA GLU A 85 7.84 -9.06 -4.12
C GLU A 85 8.47 -8.54 -5.41
N THR A 86 7.81 -8.72 -6.55
CA THR A 86 8.28 -8.24 -7.84
C THR A 86 8.40 -6.72 -7.86
N LEU A 87 7.38 -6.01 -7.40
CA LEU A 87 7.38 -4.55 -7.35
C LEU A 87 8.50 -4.02 -6.45
N LEU A 88 8.67 -4.59 -5.27
CA LEU A 88 9.71 -4.16 -4.34
C LEU A 88 11.11 -4.44 -4.89
N THR A 89 11.30 -5.54 -5.61
CA THR A 89 12.57 -5.84 -6.28
C THR A 89 12.92 -4.75 -7.30
N VAL A 90 11.96 -4.35 -8.14
CA VAL A 90 12.15 -3.28 -9.13
C VAL A 90 12.44 -1.95 -8.45
N LEU A 91 11.67 -1.59 -7.42
CA LEU A 91 11.85 -0.32 -6.72
C LEU A 91 13.19 -0.25 -5.98
N LYS A 92 13.68 -1.36 -5.43
CA LYS A 92 15.00 -1.41 -4.80
C LYS A 92 16.15 -1.25 -5.81
N ILE A 93 15.97 -1.73 -7.03
CA ILE A 93 16.93 -1.49 -8.13
C ILE A 93 16.99 -0.01 -8.47
N GLN A 94 15.83 0.67 -8.52
CA GLN A 94 15.74 2.10 -8.81
C GLN A 94 16.22 2.97 -7.62
N HIS A 95 16.06 2.47 -6.40
CA HIS A 95 16.38 3.16 -5.15
C HIS A 95 17.21 2.25 -4.24
N PRO A 96 18.51 2.02 -4.55
CA PRO A 96 19.31 0.97 -3.88
C PRO A 96 19.45 1.15 -2.37
N GLU A 97 19.34 2.37 -1.85
CA GLU A 97 19.47 2.66 -0.42
C GLU A 97 18.13 2.66 0.32
N SER A 98 17.02 2.43 -0.40
CA SER A 98 15.71 2.43 0.21
C SER A 98 15.48 1.19 1.07
N LYS A 99 14.58 1.33 2.05
CA LYS A 99 14.13 0.23 2.91
C LYS A 99 12.61 0.15 2.89
N VAL A 100 12.10 -1.03 3.13
CA VAL A 100 10.66 -1.27 3.23
C VAL A 100 10.24 -1.14 4.69
N HIS A 101 9.14 -0.41 4.92
CA HIS A 101 8.53 -0.24 6.23
C HIS A 101 7.04 -0.51 6.14
N GLY A 102 6.44 -0.99 7.22
CA GLY A 102 5.00 -0.99 7.38
C GLY A 102 4.53 0.37 7.88
N HIS A 103 3.33 0.80 7.50
CA HIS A 103 2.75 2.03 8.03
C HIS A 103 2.67 1.98 9.58
N ARG A 104 2.48 0.81 10.16
CA ARG A 104 2.45 0.62 11.62
C ARG A 104 3.75 1.00 12.32
N ASP A 105 4.87 1.09 11.60
CA ASP A 105 6.15 1.51 12.17
C ASP A 105 6.16 3.01 12.50
N PHE A 106 5.27 3.80 11.87
CA PHE A 106 5.21 5.26 12.01
C PHE A 106 3.86 5.77 12.53
N SER A 107 2.93 4.88 12.84
CA SER A 107 1.55 5.23 13.19
C SER A 107 1.00 4.19 14.16
N PRO A 108 0.03 4.55 15.02
CA PRO A 108 -0.65 3.57 15.87
C PRO A 108 -1.56 2.60 15.10
N LYS A 109 -1.76 2.80 13.81
CA LYS A 109 -2.54 1.89 12.96
C LYS A 109 -1.79 0.59 12.72
N ALA A 110 -2.54 -0.50 12.45
CA ALA A 110 -1.98 -1.83 12.25
C ALA A 110 -1.43 -2.06 10.84
N CYS A 111 -1.74 -1.17 9.87
CA CYS A 111 -1.34 -1.33 8.47
C CYS A 111 0.17 -1.61 8.34
N PRO A 112 0.57 -2.53 7.51
CA PRO A 112 -0.20 -3.36 6.58
C PRO A 112 -0.68 -4.70 7.17
N SER A 113 -0.71 -4.83 8.47
CA SER A 113 -1.14 -6.03 9.23
C SER A 113 -0.19 -7.21 9.13
N PHE A 114 1.06 -6.95 8.76
CA PHE A 114 2.19 -7.88 8.83
C PHE A 114 3.49 -7.08 9.00
N ASP A 115 4.58 -7.75 9.35
CA ASP A 115 5.87 -7.09 9.56
C ASP A 115 6.63 -6.92 8.23
N ALA A 116 6.31 -5.84 7.50
CA ALA A 116 6.92 -5.55 6.21
C ALA A 116 8.42 -5.25 6.34
N THR A 117 8.83 -4.62 7.43
CA THR A 117 10.22 -4.28 7.70
C THR A 117 11.08 -5.54 7.81
N GLU A 118 10.60 -6.55 8.53
CA GLU A 118 11.30 -7.82 8.67
C GLU A 118 11.23 -8.65 7.39
N GLU A 119 10.07 -8.72 6.75
CA GLU A 119 9.83 -9.60 5.60
C GLU A 119 10.60 -9.16 4.34
N TYR A 120 10.77 -7.85 4.12
CA TYR A 120 11.27 -7.32 2.84
C TYR A 120 12.62 -6.59 2.92
N ASN A 121 13.29 -6.63 4.06
CA ASN A 121 14.63 -6.02 4.17
C ASN A 121 15.74 -7.07 4.43
#